data_13ffdeae9356259dcb90d7f2cc4a1e61
#
_entry.id   13ffdeae9356259dcb90d7f2cc4a1e61
#
_cell.length_a   1.000
_cell.length_b   1.000
_cell.length_c   1.000
_cell.angle_alpha   90.00
_cell.angle_beta   90.00
_cell.angle_gamma   90.00
#
_symmetry.space_group_name_H-M   'P 1'
#
loop_
_entity.id
_entity.type
_entity.pdbx_description
1 polymer ?
#
loop_
_entity_poly.entity_id
_entity_poly.type
_entity_poly.pdbx_seq_one_letter_code
_entity_poly.pdbx_strand_id
1 'polypeptide(L)'
;MTASAAPHYQFYQTLYDAGYPARGTARALLPWLQQALYWWPDNFAVRKANAVCEIVALSGLTHERPSFGIEAIGIDGCEITVREEIAAQTPFATLLHFRKDMSNPGPKVLLVAPISGHFATLLAGTARTLLQHHDVYITDWHNVRDVPLSAGVFDMDAFIDHLISFINALGPATHLVSVCQPTVGTLAAVAVMAEAQSPNQPRSMTLMAGPLDC
;
A
#
# COMPACT_ATOMS: atom_id res chain seq x y z
N MET A 1 -9.68 0.57 29.23
CA MET A 1 -8.90 1.79 29.47
C MET A 1 -8.87 2.55 28.15
N THR A 2 -9.59 3.65 28.05
CA THR A 2 -9.59 4.51 26.86
C THR A 2 -8.24 5.20 26.77
N ALA A 3 -7.41 4.81 25.81
CA ALA A 3 -6.18 5.53 25.52
C ALA A 3 -6.59 6.95 25.08
N SER A 4 -6.32 7.95 25.94
CA SER A 4 -6.46 9.35 25.58
C SER A 4 -5.47 9.64 24.47
N ALA A 5 -5.94 9.91 23.26
CA ALA A 5 -5.10 10.36 22.18
C ALA A 5 -4.28 11.58 22.68
N ALA A 6 -2.98 11.56 22.43
CA ALA A 6 -2.10 12.61 22.89
C ALA A 6 -2.60 13.99 22.42
N PRO A 7 -2.67 15.01 23.28
CA PRO A 7 -3.26 16.31 22.96
C PRO A 7 -2.63 16.97 21.71
N HIS A 8 -1.37 16.66 21.39
CA HIS A 8 -0.68 17.12 20.19
C HIS A 8 -1.27 16.56 18.89
N TYR A 9 -1.71 15.29 18.89
CA TYR A 9 -2.34 14.70 17.72
C TYR A 9 -3.71 15.30 17.44
N GLN A 10 -4.52 15.54 18.48
CA GLN A 10 -5.83 16.17 18.34
C GLN A 10 -5.72 17.62 17.80
N PHE A 11 -4.74 18.37 18.28
CA PHE A 11 -4.46 19.71 17.77
C PHE A 11 -4.07 19.68 16.28
N TYR A 12 -3.18 18.77 15.92
CA TYR A 12 -2.78 18.59 14.53
C TYR A 12 -3.93 18.14 13.62
N GLN A 13 -4.79 17.24 14.11
CA GLN A 13 -6.01 16.82 13.42
C GLN A 13 -6.96 18.01 13.19
N THR A 14 -7.17 18.82 14.21
CA THR A 14 -8.05 20.01 14.11
C THR A 14 -7.53 21.00 13.06
N LEU A 15 -6.23 21.25 13.02
CA LEU A 15 -5.62 22.11 12.00
C LEU A 15 -5.77 21.52 10.60
N TYR A 16 -5.61 20.22 10.48
CA TYR A 16 -5.82 19.51 9.22
C TYR A 16 -7.27 19.66 8.73
N ASP A 17 -8.25 19.41 9.61
CA ASP A 17 -9.68 19.48 9.28
C ASP A 17 -10.10 20.92 8.94
N ALA A 18 -9.57 21.92 9.65
CA ALA A 18 -9.79 23.33 9.33
C ALA A 18 -9.28 23.72 7.93
N GLY A 19 -8.21 23.09 7.45
CA GLY A 19 -7.68 23.30 6.10
C GLY A 19 -8.42 22.56 4.98
N TYR A 20 -9.37 21.69 5.30
CA TYR A 20 -10.08 20.87 4.30
C TYR A 20 -10.79 21.68 3.21
N PRO A 21 -11.57 22.78 3.53
CA PRO A 21 -12.21 23.59 2.51
C PRO A 21 -11.21 24.24 1.55
N ALA A 22 -10.10 24.74 2.06
CA ALA A 22 -9.04 25.37 1.23
C ALA A 22 -8.43 24.35 0.26
N ARG A 23 -8.15 23.12 0.72
CA ARG A 23 -7.65 22.05 -0.14
C ARG A 23 -8.66 21.65 -1.21
N GLY A 24 -9.94 21.53 -0.85
CA GLY A 24 -11.02 21.27 -1.80
C GLY A 24 -11.12 22.33 -2.89
N THR A 25 -11.09 23.60 -2.50
CA THR A 25 -11.10 24.73 -3.44
C THR A 25 -9.86 24.70 -4.35
N ALA A 26 -8.68 24.48 -3.79
CA ALA A 26 -7.44 24.39 -4.57
C ALA A 26 -7.51 23.28 -5.62
N ARG A 27 -7.98 22.08 -5.23
CA ARG A 27 -8.17 20.94 -6.18
C ARG A 27 -9.16 21.29 -7.29
N ALA A 28 -10.26 21.95 -6.98
CA ALA A 28 -11.25 22.34 -7.97
C ALA A 28 -10.75 23.40 -8.97
N LEU A 29 -9.80 24.25 -8.55
CA LEU A 29 -9.22 25.29 -9.40
C LEU A 29 -8.09 24.75 -10.30
N LEU A 30 -7.41 23.68 -9.94
CA LEU A 30 -6.26 23.16 -10.68
C LEU A 30 -6.54 22.88 -12.16
N PRO A 31 -7.64 22.21 -12.57
CA PRO A 31 -7.91 21.97 -13.99
C PRO A 31 -8.03 23.27 -14.81
N TRP A 32 -8.64 24.31 -14.21
CA TRP A 32 -8.79 25.62 -14.87
C TRP A 32 -7.47 26.36 -15.01
N LEU A 33 -6.62 26.30 -13.99
CA LEU A 33 -5.28 26.89 -14.02
C LEU A 33 -4.37 26.17 -14.99
N GLN A 34 -4.43 24.85 -15.07
CA GLN A 34 -3.67 24.06 -16.04
C GLN A 34 -4.10 24.38 -17.48
N GLN A 35 -5.41 24.55 -17.70
CA GLN A 35 -5.90 24.99 -19.00
C GLN A 35 -5.48 26.42 -19.33
N ALA A 36 -5.46 27.33 -18.37
CA ALA A 36 -4.96 28.67 -18.54
C ALA A 36 -3.44 28.67 -18.88
N LEU A 37 -2.66 27.80 -18.25
CA LEU A 37 -1.23 27.63 -18.58
C LEU A 37 -1.00 27.12 -20.00
N TYR A 38 -1.89 26.31 -20.54
CA TYR A 38 -1.82 25.90 -21.94
C TYR A 38 -1.92 27.09 -22.91
N TRP A 39 -2.81 28.05 -22.60
CA TRP A 39 -3.01 29.23 -23.44
C TRP A 39 -2.00 30.35 -23.16
N TRP A 40 -1.51 30.48 -21.93
CA TRP A 40 -0.58 31.53 -21.49
C TRP A 40 0.59 30.94 -20.68
N PRO A 41 1.49 30.17 -21.32
CA PRO A 41 2.55 29.43 -20.62
C PRO A 41 3.53 30.33 -19.87
N ASP A 42 3.77 31.55 -20.37
CA ASP A 42 4.72 32.49 -19.79
C ASP A 42 4.07 33.50 -18.81
N ASN A 43 2.77 33.37 -18.55
CA ASN A 43 2.11 34.27 -17.62
C ASN A 43 2.52 33.93 -16.17
N PHE A 44 3.32 34.81 -15.59
CA PHE A 44 3.84 34.63 -14.21
C PHE A 44 2.74 34.45 -13.17
N ALA A 45 1.64 35.22 -13.27
CA ALA A 45 0.55 35.15 -12.30
C ALA A 45 -0.19 33.79 -12.34
N VAL A 46 -0.44 33.28 -13.56
CA VAL A 46 -1.08 31.97 -13.75
C VAL A 46 -0.17 30.84 -13.24
N ARG A 47 1.12 30.88 -13.55
CA ARG A 47 2.11 29.90 -13.07
C ARG A 47 2.18 29.89 -11.53
N LYS A 48 2.22 31.08 -10.93
CA LYS A 48 2.27 31.22 -9.48
C LYS A 48 0.99 30.72 -8.82
N ALA A 49 -0.19 31.05 -9.36
CA ALA A 49 -1.47 30.58 -8.88
C ALA A 49 -1.58 29.05 -8.96
N ASN A 50 -1.17 28.46 -10.09
CA ASN A 50 -1.14 27.00 -10.26
C ASN A 50 -0.24 26.34 -9.21
N ALA A 51 0.99 26.80 -9.03
CA ALA A 51 1.93 26.25 -8.06
C ALA A 51 1.40 26.36 -6.61
N VAL A 52 0.78 27.49 -6.24
CA VAL A 52 0.18 27.65 -4.92
C VAL A 52 -1.01 26.69 -4.73
N CYS A 53 -1.87 26.54 -5.73
CA CYS A 53 -2.99 25.58 -5.66
C CYS A 53 -2.48 24.14 -5.57
N GLU A 54 -1.42 23.76 -6.30
CA GLU A 54 -0.80 22.45 -6.18
C GLU A 54 -0.29 22.18 -4.77
N ILE A 55 0.48 23.11 -4.20
CA ILE A 55 1.00 23.00 -2.83
C ILE A 55 -0.15 22.86 -1.82
N VAL A 56 -1.18 23.71 -1.92
CA VAL A 56 -2.33 23.65 -1.01
C VAL A 56 -3.12 22.35 -1.19
N ALA A 57 -3.35 21.91 -2.42
CA ALA A 57 -4.05 20.66 -2.71
C ALA A 57 -3.33 19.42 -2.16
N LEU A 58 -1.99 19.45 -2.18
CA LEU A 58 -1.12 18.37 -1.69
C LEU A 58 -0.80 18.48 -0.19
N SER A 59 -1.14 19.58 0.48
CA SER A 59 -0.84 19.80 1.91
C SER A 59 -1.64 18.91 2.87
N GLY A 60 -2.39 17.93 2.35
CA GLY A 60 -3.17 16.99 3.15
C GLY A 60 -2.34 15.85 3.73
N LEU A 61 -2.78 15.33 4.89
CA LEU A 61 -2.18 14.16 5.53
C LEU A 61 -2.71 12.83 5.00
N THR A 62 -3.92 12.85 4.46
CA THR A 62 -4.59 11.68 3.89
C THR A 62 -4.53 11.79 2.38
N HIS A 63 -3.83 10.87 1.78
CA HIS A 63 -3.77 10.73 0.33
C HIS A 63 -4.49 9.44 -0.04
N GLU A 64 -5.13 9.43 -1.20
CA GLU A 64 -5.63 8.21 -1.79
C GLU A 64 -4.45 7.41 -2.34
N ARG A 65 -4.56 6.07 -2.28
CA ARG A 65 -3.56 5.19 -2.85
C ARG A 65 -3.46 5.41 -4.36
N PRO A 66 -2.29 5.71 -4.92
CA PRO A 66 -2.10 5.76 -6.36
C PRO A 66 -2.37 4.39 -7.00
N SER A 67 -2.67 4.37 -8.30
CA SER A 67 -2.70 3.12 -9.06
C SER A 67 -1.30 2.50 -9.12
N PHE A 68 -1.21 1.17 -9.11
CA PHE A 68 0.06 0.49 -9.40
C PHE A 68 0.51 0.69 -10.85
N GLY A 69 -0.39 1.00 -11.76
CA GLY A 69 -0.09 1.23 -13.17
C GLY A 69 0.47 -0.02 -13.87
N ILE A 70 0.08 -1.22 -13.40
CA ILE A 70 0.50 -2.51 -13.97
C ILE A 70 -0.67 -3.10 -14.74
N GLU A 71 -0.86 -2.66 -15.97
CA GLU A 71 -1.94 -3.13 -16.84
C GLU A 71 -1.50 -4.29 -17.75
N ALA A 72 -0.20 -4.36 -18.03
CA ALA A 72 0.41 -5.42 -18.81
C ALA A 72 1.88 -5.62 -18.47
N ILE A 73 2.41 -6.81 -18.77
CA ILE A 73 3.82 -7.17 -18.65
C ILE A 73 4.28 -7.94 -19.87
N GLY A 74 5.55 -7.79 -20.22
CA GLY A 74 6.19 -8.60 -21.28
C GLY A 74 6.74 -9.91 -20.70
N ILE A 75 6.32 -11.05 -21.24
CA ILE A 75 6.85 -12.39 -20.93
C ILE A 75 7.15 -13.09 -22.26
N ASP A 76 8.39 -13.52 -22.45
CA ASP A 76 8.85 -14.26 -23.65
C ASP A 76 8.46 -13.58 -24.99
N GLY A 77 8.51 -12.24 -25.00
CA GLY A 77 8.17 -11.43 -26.19
C GLY A 77 6.67 -11.22 -26.41
N CYS A 78 5.80 -11.75 -25.56
CA CYS A 78 4.36 -11.54 -25.58
C CYS A 78 3.95 -10.53 -24.51
N GLU A 79 2.98 -9.68 -24.83
CA GLU A 79 2.36 -8.79 -23.86
C GLU A 79 1.19 -9.50 -23.19
N ILE A 80 1.26 -9.65 -21.86
CA ILE A 80 0.25 -10.33 -21.04
C ILE A 80 -0.49 -9.28 -20.20
N THR A 81 -1.81 -9.25 -20.34
CA THR A 81 -2.67 -8.37 -19.54
C THR A 81 -2.60 -8.75 -18.06
N VAL A 82 -2.54 -7.75 -17.19
CA VAL A 82 -2.56 -7.89 -15.74
C VAL A 82 -3.76 -7.13 -15.18
N ARG A 83 -4.49 -7.76 -14.26
CA ARG A 83 -5.61 -7.14 -13.55
C ARG A 83 -5.35 -7.15 -12.06
N GLU A 84 -5.62 -6.01 -11.42
CA GLU A 84 -5.60 -5.92 -9.96
C GLU A 84 -6.94 -6.44 -9.41
N GLU A 85 -6.90 -7.50 -8.59
CA GLU A 85 -8.08 -8.13 -7.99
C GLU A 85 -7.89 -8.24 -6.47
N ILE A 86 -8.97 -8.21 -5.71
CA ILE A 86 -8.96 -8.45 -4.26
C ILE A 86 -9.01 -9.94 -4.02
N ALA A 87 -7.95 -10.51 -3.46
CA ALA A 87 -7.89 -11.92 -3.07
C ALA A 87 -8.46 -12.17 -1.67
N ALA A 88 -8.22 -11.25 -0.74
CA ALA A 88 -8.78 -11.27 0.62
C ALA A 88 -8.81 -9.85 1.19
N GLN A 89 -9.64 -9.61 2.18
CA GLN A 89 -9.75 -8.31 2.82
C GLN A 89 -10.03 -8.45 4.31
N THR A 90 -9.41 -7.58 5.10
CA THR A 90 -9.67 -7.37 6.53
C THR A 90 -10.00 -5.90 6.75
N PRO A 91 -10.42 -5.49 7.95
CA PRO A 91 -10.61 -4.06 8.24
C PRO A 91 -9.34 -3.21 8.06
N PHE A 92 -8.15 -3.79 8.24
CA PHE A 92 -6.87 -3.07 8.26
C PHE A 92 -6.02 -3.28 7.01
N ALA A 93 -6.34 -4.26 6.18
CA ALA A 93 -5.55 -4.56 4.98
C ALA A 93 -6.36 -5.25 3.90
N THR A 94 -5.95 -5.06 2.67
CA THR A 94 -6.41 -5.84 1.52
C THR A 94 -5.23 -6.66 0.98
N LEU A 95 -5.47 -7.93 0.72
CA LEU A 95 -4.57 -8.76 -0.06
C LEU A 95 -4.94 -8.59 -1.53
N LEU A 96 -4.08 -7.88 -2.27
CA LEU A 96 -4.26 -7.68 -3.71
C LEU A 96 -3.56 -8.79 -4.49
N HIS A 97 -4.16 -9.20 -5.60
CA HIS A 97 -3.63 -10.14 -6.56
C HIS A 97 -3.44 -9.45 -7.91
N PHE A 98 -2.25 -9.51 -8.46
CA PHE A 98 -2.00 -9.10 -9.84
C PHE A 98 -2.20 -10.28 -10.78
N ARG A 99 -3.45 -10.50 -11.15
CA ARG A 99 -3.83 -11.64 -11.98
C ARG A 99 -3.37 -11.45 -13.42
N LYS A 100 -2.53 -12.35 -13.88
CA LYS A 100 -2.11 -12.46 -15.28
C LYS A 100 -3.13 -13.24 -16.10
N ASP A 101 -3.41 -12.79 -17.32
CA ASP A 101 -4.28 -13.51 -18.27
C ASP A 101 -3.49 -14.63 -18.96
N MET A 102 -3.10 -15.65 -18.17
CA MET A 102 -2.36 -16.82 -18.64
C MET A 102 -2.66 -18.06 -17.80
N SER A 103 -2.52 -19.23 -18.38
CA SER A 103 -2.87 -20.50 -17.74
C SER A 103 -1.90 -20.94 -16.64
N ASN A 104 -0.63 -20.54 -16.73
CA ASN A 104 0.39 -20.85 -15.71
C ASN A 104 1.07 -19.58 -15.24
N PRO A 105 0.56 -18.94 -14.18
CA PRO A 105 1.10 -17.68 -13.68
C PRO A 105 2.43 -17.82 -12.93
N GLY A 106 2.90 -19.05 -12.69
CA GLY A 106 4.11 -19.33 -11.91
C GLY A 106 3.86 -19.52 -10.41
N PRO A 107 4.93 -19.70 -9.61
CA PRO A 107 4.83 -19.86 -8.16
C PRO A 107 4.24 -18.62 -7.50
N LYS A 108 3.46 -18.82 -6.43
CA LYS A 108 2.86 -17.72 -5.66
C LYS A 108 3.92 -16.98 -4.84
N VAL A 109 3.92 -15.66 -4.92
CA VAL A 109 4.73 -14.78 -4.09
C VAL A 109 3.83 -13.78 -3.37
N LEU A 110 3.92 -13.73 -2.05
CA LEU A 110 3.35 -12.67 -1.23
C LEU A 110 4.41 -11.61 -0.97
N LEU A 111 4.21 -10.44 -1.54
CA LEU A 111 5.03 -9.25 -1.30
C LEU A 111 4.42 -8.49 -0.11
N VAL A 112 5.15 -8.44 1.01
CA VAL A 112 4.71 -7.75 2.22
C VAL A 112 5.20 -6.31 2.19
N ALA A 113 4.28 -5.40 1.98
CA ALA A 113 4.56 -3.97 1.88
C ALA A 113 4.71 -3.32 3.27
N PRO A 114 5.55 -2.27 3.40
CA PRO A 114 5.69 -1.52 4.64
C PRO A 114 4.42 -0.72 4.99
N ILE A 115 4.18 -0.55 6.30
CA ILE A 115 3.11 0.30 6.84
C ILE A 115 3.61 1.75 7.03
N SER A 116 4.90 1.96 7.08
CA SER A 116 5.59 3.18 7.52
C SER A 116 5.39 4.40 6.60
N GLY A 117 4.14 4.88 6.47
CA GLY A 117 3.82 6.14 5.80
C GLY A 117 3.83 6.08 4.27
N HIS A 118 3.84 4.89 3.69
CA HIS A 118 3.80 4.67 2.25
C HIS A 118 2.62 3.76 1.87
N PHE A 119 2.12 3.94 0.66
CA PHE A 119 1.21 2.98 0.08
C PHE A 119 1.98 1.78 -0.49
N ALA A 120 1.30 0.65 -0.62
CA ALA A 120 1.88 -0.55 -1.23
C ALA A 120 2.43 -0.31 -2.65
N THR A 121 1.95 0.72 -3.34
CA THR A 121 2.44 1.18 -4.66
C THR A 121 3.91 1.62 -4.66
N LEU A 122 4.53 1.86 -3.49
CA LEU A 122 5.97 2.01 -3.37
C LEU A 122 6.72 0.81 -3.97
N LEU A 123 6.14 -0.38 -3.88
CA LEU A 123 6.72 -1.63 -4.39
C LEU A 123 6.24 -1.99 -5.80
N ALA A 124 5.62 -1.07 -6.54
CA ALA A 124 5.14 -1.33 -7.90
C ALA A 124 6.24 -1.84 -8.85
N GLY A 125 7.45 -1.29 -8.75
CA GLY A 125 8.60 -1.76 -9.53
C GLY A 125 9.00 -3.19 -9.18
N THR A 126 9.03 -3.53 -7.88
CA THR A 126 9.31 -4.88 -7.38
C THR A 126 8.22 -5.86 -7.83
N ALA A 127 6.95 -5.49 -7.69
CA ALA A 127 5.83 -6.31 -8.15
C ALA A 127 5.90 -6.58 -9.66
N ARG A 128 6.20 -5.55 -10.47
CA ARG A 128 6.36 -5.68 -11.93
C ARG A 128 7.50 -6.64 -12.30
N THR A 129 8.61 -6.60 -11.57
CA THR A 129 9.75 -7.51 -11.81
C THR A 129 9.38 -8.96 -11.43
N LEU A 130 8.74 -9.16 -10.29
CA LEU A 130 8.32 -10.49 -9.84
C LEU A 130 7.25 -11.10 -10.76
N LEU A 131 6.35 -10.30 -11.32
CA LEU A 131 5.29 -10.74 -12.21
C LEU A 131 5.80 -11.45 -13.48
N GLN A 132 7.03 -11.19 -13.91
CA GLN A 132 7.62 -11.87 -15.07
C GLN A 132 7.68 -13.39 -14.89
N HIS A 133 7.84 -13.87 -13.64
CA HIS A 133 8.04 -15.30 -13.36
C HIS A 133 7.12 -15.85 -12.26
N HIS A 134 6.36 -15.00 -11.56
CA HIS A 134 5.59 -15.38 -10.37
C HIS A 134 4.15 -14.90 -10.44
N ASP A 135 3.30 -15.58 -9.70
CA ASP A 135 1.93 -15.17 -9.39
C ASP A 135 1.98 -14.27 -8.15
N VAL A 136 1.80 -12.95 -8.33
CA VAL A 136 2.16 -11.95 -7.31
C VAL A 136 0.94 -11.46 -6.56
N TYR A 137 1.04 -11.56 -5.23
CA TYR A 137 0.12 -10.96 -4.27
C TYR A 137 0.86 -9.90 -3.46
N ILE A 138 0.16 -8.86 -3.01
CA ILE A 138 0.74 -7.81 -2.18
C ILE A 138 -0.20 -7.40 -1.06
N THR A 139 0.34 -7.15 0.13
CA THR A 139 -0.42 -6.55 1.22
C THR A 139 -0.60 -5.05 0.97
N ASP A 140 -1.84 -4.58 0.95
CA ASP A 140 -2.19 -3.15 0.86
C ASP A 140 -2.83 -2.72 2.18
N TRP A 141 -2.04 -2.08 3.04
CA TRP A 141 -2.46 -1.67 4.37
C TRP A 141 -3.35 -0.43 4.28
N HIS A 142 -4.51 -0.51 4.93
CA HIS A 142 -5.44 0.61 4.96
C HIS A 142 -4.92 1.75 5.83
N ASN A 143 -5.31 2.98 5.50
CA ASN A 143 -5.08 4.09 6.38
C ASN A 143 -5.91 3.90 7.65
N VAL A 144 -5.24 3.70 8.79
CA VAL A 144 -5.92 3.44 10.09
C VAL A 144 -6.85 4.56 10.53
N ARG A 145 -6.71 5.76 9.97
CA ARG A 145 -7.63 6.90 10.23
C ARG A 145 -9.03 6.64 9.66
N ASP A 146 -9.12 5.83 8.61
CA ASP A 146 -10.36 5.52 7.91
C ASP A 146 -10.99 4.22 8.44
N VAL A 147 -10.28 3.49 9.30
CA VAL A 147 -10.78 2.27 9.93
C VAL A 147 -11.62 2.63 11.16
N PRO A 148 -12.88 2.15 11.25
CA PRO A 148 -13.74 2.46 12.39
C PRO A 148 -13.21 1.81 13.67
N LEU A 149 -13.34 2.52 14.81
CA LEU A 149 -12.90 2.02 16.12
C LEU A 149 -13.54 0.68 16.53
N SER A 150 -14.71 0.37 15.97
CA SER A 150 -15.39 -0.91 16.18
C SER A 150 -14.66 -2.10 15.54
N ALA A 151 -13.72 -1.86 14.64
CA ALA A 151 -12.89 -2.92 14.04
C ALA A 151 -11.83 -3.49 15.01
N GLY A 152 -11.60 -2.82 16.14
CA GLY A 152 -10.66 -3.25 17.16
C GLY A 152 -9.35 -2.47 17.16
N VAL A 153 -8.35 -3.05 17.80
CA VAL A 153 -7.00 -2.48 17.92
C VAL A 153 -6.10 -3.08 16.83
N PHE A 154 -5.23 -2.26 16.27
CA PHE A 154 -4.19 -2.71 15.36
C PHE A 154 -2.82 -2.48 16.02
N ASP A 155 -2.27 -3.55 16.55
CA ASP A 155 -0.96 -3.61 17.18
C ASP A 155 -0.05 -4.63 16.46
N MET A 156 1.08 -4.98 17.05
CA MET A 156 2.03 -5.91 16.44
C MET A 156 1.44 -7.32 16.33
N ASP A 157 0.67 -7.76 17.31
CA ASP A 157 0.04 -9.08 17.29
C ASP A 157 -1.03 -9.13 16.20
N ALA A 158 -1.86 -8.09 16.07
CA ALA A 158 -2.82 -7.98 14.99
C ALA A 158 -2.15 -7.95 13.60
N PHE A 159 -1.01 -7.28 13.46
CA PHE A 159 -0.23 -7.29 12.22
C PHE A 159 0.24 -8.71 11.86
N ILE A 160 0.77 -9.45 12.84
CA ILE A 160 1.21 -10.86 12.67
C ILE A 160 0.03 -11.74 12.28
N ASP A 161 -1.11 -11.61 12.96
CA ASP A 161 -2.33 -12.37 12.67
C ASP A 161 -2.87 -12.12 11.25
N HIS A 162 -2.81 -10.86 10.77
CA HIS A 162 -3.18 -10.54 9.40
C HIS A 162 -2.26 -11.23 8.39
N LEU A 163 -0.95 -11.22 8.63
CA LEU A 163 0.00 -11.92 7.77
C LEU A 163 -0.26 -13.42 7.74
N ILE A 164 -0.48 -14.05 8.91
CA ILE A 164 -0.81 -15.48 9.01
C ILE A 164 -2.09 -15.78 8.24
N SER A 165 -3.11 -14.93 8.39
CA SER A 165 -4.38 -15.07 7.67
C SER A 165 -4.18 -15.01 6.14
N PHE A 166 -3.39 -14.07 5.64
CA PHE A 166 -3.10 -13.95 4.22
C PHE A 166 -2.27 -15.12 3.69
N ILE A 167 -1.27 -15.58 4.45
CA ILE A 167 -0.48 -16.78 4.10
C ILE A 167 -1.40 -18.01 4.03
N ASN A 168 -2.30 -18.17 4.99
CA ASN A 168 -3.28 -19.26 5.00
C ASN A 168 -4.24 -19.18 3.81
N ALA A 169 -4.69 -17.99 3.42
CA ALA A 169 -5.55 -17.79 2.25
C ALA A 169 -4.86 -18.18 0.94
N LEU A 170 -3.54 -17.97 0.85
CA LEU A 170 -2.74 -18.34 -0.32
C LEU A 170 -2.41 -19.84 -0.36
N GLY A 171 -2.35 -20.48 0.82
CA GLY A 171 -2.07 -21.90 0.97
C GLY A 171 -0.59 -22.26 0.89
N PRO A 172 -0.28 -23.57 0.90
CA PRO A 172 1.09 -24.08 0.92
C PRO A 172 1.83 -23.71 -0.37
N ALA A 173 3.17 -23.75 -0.31
CA ALA A 173 4.07 -23.41 -1.40
C ALA A 173 4.12 -21.91 -1.80
N THR A 174 3.58 -21.02 -0.96
CA THR A 174 3.73 -19.58 -1.11
C THR A 174 5.16 -19.15 -0.72
N HIS A 175 5.75 -18.26 -1.50
CA HIS A 175 7.01 -17.60 -1.19
C HIS A 175 6.73 -16.22 -0.60
N LEU A 176 7.49 -15.80 0.42
CA LEU A 176 7.37 -14.48 1.03
C LEU A 176 8.52 -13.58 0.62
N VAL A 177 8.22 -12.34 0.29
CA VAL A 177 9.20 -11.26 0.11
C VAL A 177 8.74 -10.09 0.96
N SER A 178 9.50 -9.73 1.97
CA SER A 178 9.18 -8.63 2.90
C SER A 178 10.26 -7.55 2.81
N VAL A 179 9.84 -6.30 2.72
CA VAL A 179 10.75 -5.18 2.45
C VAL A 179 10.68 -4.15 3.58
N CYS A 180 11.82 -3.84 4.20
CA CYS A 180 11.97 -2.83 5.24
C CYS A 180 11.27 -3.22 6.56
N GLN A 181 10.47 -2.34 7.15
CA GLN A 181 9.81 -2.49 8.44
C GLN A 181 9.04 -3.81 8.65
N PRO A 182 8.24 -4.34 7.72
CA PRO A 182 7.45 -5.55 7.96
C PRO A 182 8.28 -6.84 8.07
N THR A 183 9.58 -6.81 7.81
CA THR A 183 10.45 -7.98 7.94
C THR A 183 10.41 -8.61 9.32
N VAL A 184 10.34 -7.79 10.38
CA VAL A 184 10.23 -8.26 11.78
C VAL A 184 8.93 -9.04 12.00
N GLY A 185 7.79 -8.45 11.62
CA GLY A 185 6.48 -9.10 11.75
C GLY A 185 6.34 -10.32 10.84
N THR A 186 6.95 -10.29 9.66
CA THR A 186 6.97 -11.44 8.75
C THR A 186 7.77 -12.60 9.35
N LEU A 187 8.94 -12.33 9.94
CA LEU A 187 9.72 -13.34 10.64
C LEU A 187 8.93 -13.92 11.82
N ALA A 188 8.28 -13.07 12.62
CA ALA A 188 7.45 -13.49 13.75
C ALA A 188 6.26 -14.35 13.29
N ALA A 189 5.55 -13.94 12.23
CA ALA A 189 4.43 -14.71 11.67
C ALA A 189 4.87 -16.12 11.24
N VAL A 190 6.01 -16.21 10.55
CA VAL A 190 6.55 -17.52 10.12
C VAL A 190 6.99 -18.36 11.33
N ALA A 191 7.58 -17.76 12.37
CA ALA A 191 7.95 -18.45 13.60
C ALA A 191 6.73 -19.02 14.33
N VAL A 192 5.66 -18.23 14.47
CA VAL A 192 4.38 -18.66 15.07
C VAL A 192 3.75 -19.81 14.26
N MET A 193 3.74 -19.69 12.94
CA MET A 193 3.24 -20.78 12.06
C MET A 193 4.08 -22.03 12.17
N ALA A 194 5.41 -21.91 12.35
CA ALA A 194 6.31 -23.06 12.53
C ALA A 194 6.08 -23.75 13.87
N GLU A 195 5.93 -22.98 14.96
CA GLU A 195 5.62 -23.51 16.29
C GLU A 195 4.28 -24.25 16.30
N ALA A 196 3.28 -23.68 15.63
CA ALA A 196 1.96 -24.29 15.46
C ALA A 196 1.93 -25.46 14.45
N GLN A 197 3.04 -25.79 13.83
CA GLN A 197 3.14 -26.81 12.78
C GLN A 197 2.12 -26.61 11.64
N SER A 198 1.86 -25.36 11.27
CA SER A 198 0.87 -25.02 10.25
C SER A 198 1.19 -25.73 8.92
N PRO A 199 0.21 -26.34 8.25
CA PRO A 199 0.40 -26.95 6.94
C PRO A 199 0.65 -25.91 5.83
N ASN A 200 0.33 -24.65 6.09
CA ASN A 200 0.44 -23.55 5.15
C ASN A 200 1.73 -22.71 5.35
N GLN A 201 2.74 -23.25 6.04
CA GLN A 201 4.01 -22.57 6.17
C GLN A 201 4.56 -22.17 4.79
N PRO A 202 5.11 -20.94 4.66
CA PRO A 202 5.69 -20.51 3.40
C PRO A 202 6.90 -21.36 3.03
N ARG A 203 7.07 -21.57 1.72
CA ARG A 203 8.18 -22.39 1.19
C ARG A 203 9.53 -21.70 1.32
N SER A 204 9.54 -20.37 1.24
CA SER A 204 10.72 -19.55 1.47
C SER A 204 10.32 -18.17 1.97
N MET A 205 11.25 -17.51 2.62
CA MET A 205 11.11 -16.16 3.12
C MET A 205 12.36 -15.36 2.75
N THR A 206 12.15 -14.22 2.05
CA THR A 206 13.20 -13.26 1.71
C THR A 206 12.92 -11.98 2.49
N LEU A 207 13.85 -11.59 3.36
CA LEU A 207 13.77 -10.39 4.19
C LEU A 207 14.79 -9.37 3.68
N MET A 208 14.29 -8.20 3.24
CA MET A 208 15.10 -7.17 2.59
C MET A 208 15.14 -5.90 3.42
N ALA A 209 16.34 -5.45 3.77
CA ALA A 209 16.60 -4.15 4.43
C ALA A 209 15.75 -3.91 5.71
N GLY A 210 15.55 -4.95 6.50
CA GLY A 210 14.77 -4.87 7.74
C GLY A 210 15.63 -4.83 8.99
N PRO A 211 15.12 -4.25 10.10
CA PRO A 211 15.84 -4.14 11.37
C PRO A 211 15.71 -5.45 12.17
N LEU A 212 16.35 -6.53 11.71
CA LEU A 212 16.26 -7.85 12.36
C LEU A 212 17.31 -8.05 13.44
N ASP A 213 18.44 -7.39 13.31
CA ASP A 213 19.55 -7.36 14.28
C ASP A 213 20.08 -5.92 14.32
N CYS A 214 19.98 -5.28 15.50
CA CYS A 214 20.31 -3.87 15.71
C CYS A 214 21.25 -3.70 16.89
#